data_99bbcecadec879fdaac92fea59372ffa
#
_entry.id   99bbcecadec879fdaac92fea59372ffa
#
_cell.length_a   1.000
_cell.length_b   1.000
_cell.length_c   1.000
_cell.angle_alpha   90.00
_cell.angle_beta   90.00
_cell.angle_gamma   90.00
#
_symmetry.space_group_name_H-M   'P 1'
#
loop_
_entity.id
_entity.type
_entity.pdbx_description
1 polymer ?
#
loop_
_entity_poly.entity_id
_entity_poly.type
_entity_poly.pdbx_seq_one_letter_code
_entity_poly.pdbx_strand_id
1 'polypeptide(L)'
;QLTLSRIDCCLDFFPESQKWVDEALRVIRRSPYMKQYKLCTFGKGFPNHKKKNAHSWRICCKTTTLTVYDKTFQLMEEELLEDYDAPMLRFEVSRSGAKFKRGLSEQVKGSNKKILKTVMDESEDTIHSYMEMLHADLPFVRYSDCMAKVETVKHASTRKNMRLLVKKLSDCKCYAQAVKNSELSESQLRTVRKQFEKLGIQPATLKDKSEIEKLKFVL
;
A
#
# COMPACT_ATOMS: atom_id res chain seq x y z
N GLN A 1 15.34 -7.64 32.19
CA GLN A 1 13.92 -7.32 31.89
C GLN A 1 13.76 -7.24 30.38
N LEU A 2 12.85 -8.05 29.79
CA LEU A 2 12.56 -8.00 28.37
C LEU A 2 11.80 -6.71 28.03
N THR A 3 12.25 -6.00 27.00
CA THR A 3 11.61 -4.77 26.52
C THR A 3 10.97 -5.02 25.14
N LEU A 4 9.71 -4.70 25.02
CA LEU A 4 9.00 -4.77 23.74
C LEU A 4 9.47 -3.63 22.84
N SER A 5 10.19 -3.96 21.77
CA SER A 5 10.84 -2.98 20.88
C SER A 5 10.04 -2.73 19.59
N ARG A 6 9.35 -3.75 19.09
CA ARG A 6 8.60 -3.71 17.83
C ARG A 6 7.40 -4.65 17.91
N ILE A 7 6.32 -4.26 17.23
CA ILE A 7 5.14 -5.10 16.97
C ILE A 7 4.76 -4.95 15.51
N ASP A 8 4.44 -6.07 14.88
CA ASP A 8 3.97 -6.16 13.52
C ASP A 8 2.52 -6.66 13.51
N CYS A 9 1.63 -5.89 12.87
CA CYS A 9 0.26 -6.30 12.57
C CYS A 9 0.23 -6.70 11.09
N CYS A 10 -0.29 -7.89 10.79
CA CYS A 10 -0.29 -8.45 9.44
C CYS A 10 -1.72 -8.81 8.99
N LEU A 11 -1.96 -8.65 7.69
CA LEU A 11 -3.16 -9.13 7.00
C LEU A 11 -2.74 -9.82 5.71
N ASP A 12 -3.23 -11.04 5.52
CA ASP A 12 -2.93 -11.87 4.35
C ASP A 12 -4.12 -11.94 3.41
N PHE A 13 -3.85 -11.77 2.12
CA PHE A 13 -4.78 -11.99 1.03
C PHE A 13 -4.34 -13.24 0.27
N PHE A 14 -5.28 -14.15 -0.01
CA PHE A 14 -5.08 -15.40 -0.72
C PHE A 14 -5.78 -15.35 -2.08
N PRO A 15 -5.17 -14.74 -3.08
CA PRO A 15 -5.76 -14.65 -4.41
C PRO A 15 -5.65 -15.97 -5.17
N GLU A 16 -6.45 -16.11 -6.22
CA GLU A 16 -6.49 -17.31 -7.06
C GLU A 16 -5.20 -17.52 -7.90
N SER A 17 -4.38 -16.49 -8.07
CA SER A 17 -3.19 -16.57 -8.92
C SER A 17 -2.06 -15.64 -8.50
N GLN A 18 -0.82 -16.04 -8.81
CA GLN A 18 0.38 -15.20 -8.67
C GLN A 18 0.29 -13.91 -9.51
N LYS A 19 -0.37 -13.95 -10.68
CA LYS A 19 -0.60 -12.76 -11.51
C LYS A 19 -1.38 -11.67 -10.75
N TRP A 20 -2.30 -12.07 -9.89
CA TRP A 20 -3.03 -11.11 -9.05
C TRP A 20 -2.09 -10.41 -8.06
N VAL A 21 -1.19 -11.17 -7.41
CA VAL A 21 -0.17 -10.61 -6.48
C VAL A 21 0.74 -9.62 -7.21
N ASP A 22 1.21 -9.97 -8.41
CA ASP A 22 2.08 -9.13 -9.21
C ASP A 22 1.39 -7.81 -9.62
N GLU A 23 0.13 -7.89 -10.08
CA GLU A 23 -0.66 -6.70 -10.42
C GLU A 23 -0.98 -5.86 -9.19
N ALA A 24 -1.31 -6.48 -8.06
CA ALA A 24 -1.54 -5.78 -6.79
C ALA A 24 -0.31 -4.98 -6.37
N LEU A 25 0.87 -5.58 -6.34
CA LEU A 25 2.13 -4.90 -6.06
C LEU A 25 2.43 -3.78 -7.06
N ARG A 26 2.12 -4.01 -8.34
CA ARG A 26 2.31 -3.01 -9.39
C ARG A 26 1.45 -1.77 -9.18
N VAL A 27 0.17 -1.92 -8.83
CA VAL A 27 -0.73 -0.78 -8.62
C VAL A 27 -0.52 -0.09 -7.28
N ILE A 28 -0.25 -0.84 -6.21
CA ILE A 28 0.05 -0.28 -4.87
C ILE A 28 1.28 0.63 -4.91
N ARG A 29 2.34 0.27 -5.63
CA ARG A 29 3.52 1.15 -5.81
C ARG A 29 3.18 2.52 -6.39
N ARG A 30 2.07 2.62 -7.09
CA ARG A 30 1.55 3.83 -7.74
C ARG A 30 0.42 4.50 -6.98
N SER A 31 -0.01 3.90 -5.86
CA SER A 31 -1.06 4.46 -5.01
C SER A 31 -0.54 5.66 -4.22
N PRO A 32 -1.40 6.66 -3.96
CA PRO A 32 -1.06 7.78 -3.11
C PRO A 32 -0.75 7.33 -1.68
N TYR A 33 0.12 8.05 -1.01
CA TYR A 33 0.42 7.88 0.41
C TYR A 33 0.74 9.23 1.07
N MET A 34 0.69 9.27 2.40
CA MET A 34 0.90 10.51 3.15
C MET A 34 2.34 11.00 3.05
N LYS A 35 2.54 12.33 3.03
CA LYS A 35 3.85 12.99 2.88
C LYS A 35 4.89 12.63 3.94
N GLN A 36 4.46 12.32 5.15
CA GLN A 36 5.39 11.91 6.21
C GLN A 36 6.06 10.56 5.98
N TYR A 37 5.51 9.75 5.06
CA TYR A 37 6.11 8.49 4.67
C TYR A 37 7.07 8.68 3.50
N LYS A 38 8.17 7.93 3.54
CA LYS A 38 9.14 7.86 2.46
C LYS A 38 9.18 6.45 1.91
N LEU A 39 9.36 6.34 0.59
CA LEU A 39 9.62 5.05 -0.04
C LEU A 39 10.95 4.50 0.49
N CYS A 40 10.91 3.27 0.99
CA CYS A 40 12.06 2.53 1.48
C CYS A 40 12.32 1.33 0.57
N THR A 41 13.59 1.04 0.30
CA THR A 41 14.02 -0.13 -0.47
C THR A 41 15.09 -0.88 0.27
N PHE A 42 15.21 -2.18 -0.01
CA PHE A 42 16.36 -2.94 0.45
C PHE A 42 17.62 -2.40 -0.23
N GLY A 43 18.61 -1.99 0.56
CA GLY A 43 19.87 -1.46 0.07
C GLY A 43 20.77 -2.53 -0.55
N LYS A 44 21.82 -2.10 -1.27
CA LYS A 44 22.77 -3.00 -1.94
C LYS A 44 23.49 -4.01 -1.02
N GLY A 45 23.57 -3.71 0.28
CA GLY A 45 24.14 -4.61 1.29
C GLY A 45 23.24 -5.80 1.69
N PHE A 46 21.99 -5.82 1.28
CA PHE A 46 21.09 -6.93 1.56
C PHE A 46 21.19 -7.99 0.45
N PRO A 47 21.32 -9.29 0.80
CA PRO A 47 21.24 -10.36 -0.18
C PRO A 47 19.96 -10.27 -1.01
N ASN A 48 20.03 -10.55 -2.31
CA ASN A 48 18.89 -10.56 -3.22
C ASN A 48 18.06 -9.25 -3.24
N HIS A 49 18.66 -8.08 -2.86
CA HIS A 49 17.93 -6.81 -2.71
C HIS A 49 17.10 -6.42 -3.95
N LYS A 50 17.56 -6.74 -5.17
CA LYS A 50 16.81 -6.47 -6.40
C LYS A 50 15.53 -7.30 -6.48
N LYS A 51 15.62 -8.61 -6.18
CA LYS A 51 14.47 -9.51 -6.16
C LYS A 51 13.50 -9.10 -5.05
N LYS A 52 14.00 -8.88 -3.82
CA LYS A 52 13.17 -8.41 -2.68
C LYS A 52 12.45 -7.11 -3.00
N ASN A 53 13.09 -6.15 -3.64
CA ASN A 53 12.45 -4.91 -4.07
C ASN A 53 11.45 -5.12 -5.21
N ALA A 54 11.62 -6.15 -6.04
CA ALA A 54 10.64 -6.50 -7.09
C ALA A 54 9.37 -7.11 -6.48
N HIS A 55 9.48 -7.92 -5.43
CA HIS A 55 8.37 -8.62 -4.76
C HIS A 55 7.86 -7.90 -3.49
N SER A 56 8.25 -6.65 -3.27
CA SER A 56 7.78 -5.87 -2.13
C SER A 56 7.66 -4.38 -2.45
N TRP A 57 6.82 -3.70 -1.68
CA TRP A 57 6.74 -2.25 -1.61
C TRP A 57 6.72 -1.83 -0.15
N ARG A 58 7.51 -0.81 0.20
CA ARG A 58 7.64 -0.37 1.58
C ARG A 58 7.69 1.14 1.67
N ILE A 59 6.91 1.69 2.60
CA ILE A 59 7.01 3.09 3.01
C ILE A 59 7.25 3.16 4.51
N CYS A 60 8.05 4.12 4.94
CA CYS A 60 8.38 4.28 6.35
C CYS A 60 8.35 5.73 6.80
N CYS A 61 8.05 5.92 8.07
CA CYS A 61 8.31 7.13 8.84
C CYS A 61 9.16 6.76 10.06
N LYS A 62 9.40 7.71 10.96
CA LYS A 62 10.31 7.51 12.12
C LYS A 62 9.95 6.28 12.99
N THR A 63 8.67 5.95 13.13
CA THR A 63 8.19 4.96 14.10
C THR A 63 7.32 3.86 13.50
N THR A 64 7.02 3.96 12.23
CA THR A 64 6.10 3.02 11.56
C THR A 64 6.60 2.70 10.17
N THR A 65 6.51 1.45 9.79
CA THR A 65 6.76 0.97 8.43
C THR A 65 5.51 0.23 7.97
N LEU A 66 5.04 0.56 6.78
CA LEU A 66 4.07 -0.24 6.05
C LEU A 66 4.81 -0.98 4.94
N THR A 67 4.68 -2.29 4.94
CA THR A 67 5.23 -3.17 3.89
C THR A 67 4.08 -3.93 3.24
N VAL A 68 4.07 -3.98 1.92
CA VAL A 68 3.20 -4.88 1.15
C VAL A 68 4.11 -5.76 0.32
N TYR A 69 3.96 -7.08 0.43
CA TYR A 69 4.87 -7.99 -0.23
C TYR A 69 4.25 -9.34 -0.58
N ASP A 70 4.85 -9.97 -1.57
CA ASP A 70 4.61 -11.35 -1.98
C ASP A 70 5.14 -12.28 -0.89
N LYS A 71 4.25 -12.80 -0.07
CA LYS A 71 4.62 -13.70 1.04
C LYS A 71 5.03 -15.07 0.53
N THR A 72 4.44 -15.56 -0.54
CA THR A 72 4.84 -16.80 -1.19
C THR A 72 6.28 -16.73 -1.66
N PHE A 73 6.68 -15.63 -2.34
CA PHE A 73 8.07 -15.40 -2.72
C PHE A 73 9.02 -15.38 -1.51
N GLN A 74 8.61 -14.77 -0.38
CA GLN A 74 9.42 -14.78 0.83
C GLN A 74 9.62 -16.18 1.37
N LEU A 75 8.56 -16.99 1.45
CA LEU A 75 8.62 -18.37 1.93
C LEU A 75 9.53 -19.22 1.05
N MET A 76 9.48 -19.04 -0.27
CA MET A 76 10.42 -19.69 -1.20
C MET A 76 11.89 -19.30 -0.95
N GLU A 77 12.17 -18.01 -0.74
CA GLU A 77 13.54 -17.52 -0.49
C GLU A 77 14.07 -18.01 0.88
N GLU A 78 13.19 -18.32 1.83
CA GLU A 78 13.51 -18.84 3.17
C GLU A 78 13.45 -20.38 3.23
N GLU A 79 13.19 -21.06 2.13
CA GLU A 79 13.05 -22.53 2.04
C GLU A 79 11.96 -23.10 2.96
N LEU A 80 10.90 -22.29 3.19
CA LEU A 80 9.77 -22.61 4.07
C LEU A 80 8.46 -22.83 3.28
N LEU A 81 8.54 -22.82 1.93
CA LEU A 81 7.37 -23.03 1.08
C LEU A 81 6.98 -24.51 1.08
N GLU A 82 5.70 -24.80 1.33
CA GLU A 82 5.13 -26.13 1.24
C GLU A 82 4.33 -26.30 -0.08
N ASP A 83 4.14 -27.53 -0.54
CA ASP A 83 3.51 -27.82 -1.86
C ASP A 83 2.06 -27.30 -1.98
N TYR A 84 1.38 -27.07 -0.86
CA TYR A 84 0.01 -26.55 -0.83
C TYR A 84 -0.09 -25.04 -0.62
N ASP A 85 1.04 -24.32 -0.55
CA ASP A 85 1.02 -22.89 -0.34
C ASP A 85 0.44 -22.16 -1.55
N ALA A 86 -0.67 -21.47 -1.34
CA ALA A 86 -1.32 -20.65 -2.35
C ALA A 86 -0.58 -19.30 -2.51
N PRO A 87 -0.76 -18.60 -3.63
CA PRO A 87 -0.29 -17.24 -3.79
C PRO A 87 -0.80 -16.35 -2.64
N MET A 88 0.11 -15.59 -2.01
CA MET A 88 -0.21 -14.81 -0.84
C MET A 88 0.39 -13.40 -0.92
N LEU A 89 -0.44 -12.40 -0.76
CA LEU A 89 -0.02 -11.01 -0.59
C LEU A 89 -0.22 -10.59 0.86
N ARG A 90 0.85 -10.10 1.51
CA ARG A 90 0.78 -9.62 2.89
C ARG A 90 0.90 -8.12 2.98
N PHE A 91 -0.02 -7.53 3.75
CA PHE A 91 0.11 -6.19 4.31
C PHE A 91 0.66 -6.30 5.73
N GLU A 92 1.71 -5.57 6.03
CA GLU A 92 2.36 -5.58 7.34
C GLU A 92 2.58 -4.16 7.82
N VAL A 93 2.05 -3.83 8.99
CA VAL A 93 2.30 -2.56 9.69
C VAL A 93 3.19 -2.82 10.88
N SER A 94 4.46 -2.42 10.76
CA SER A 94 5.45 -2.48 11.84
C SER A 94 5.43 -1.18 12.64
N ARG A 95 5.27 -1.29 13.95
CA ARG A 95 5.33 -0.14 14.88
C ARG A 95 6.45 -0.32 15.89
N SER A 96 7.31 0.70 16.07
CA SER A 96 8.32 0.70 17.10
C SER A 96 7.72 0.97 18.50
N GLY A 97 8.47 0.62 19.56
CA GLY A 97 8.04 0.76 20.94
C GLY A 97 7.55 2.16 21.33
N ALA A 98 8.14 3.20 20.77
CA ALA A 98 7.69 4.57 20.97
C ALA A 98 6.30 4.84 20.40
N LYS A 99 5.92 4.16 19.30
CA LYS A 99 4.63 4.33 18.63
C LYS A 99 3.52 3.55 19.33
N PHE A 100 3.71 2.28 19.62
CA PHE A 100 2.64 1.48 20.24
C PHE A 100 2.41 1.80 21.73
N LYS A 101 3.36 2.48 22.39
CA LYS A 101 3.17 3.00 23.75
C LYS A 101 2.48 4.37 23.79
N ARG A 102 2.39 5.07 22.67
CA ARG A 102 1.76 6.39 22.61
C ARG A 102 0.25 6.27 22.84
N GLY A 103 -0.27 7.08 23.75
CA GLY A 103 -1.71 7.08 24.09
C GLY A 103 -2.14 6.02 25.11
N LEU A 104 -1.28 5.06 25.45
CA LEU A 104 -1.57 4.08 26.49
C LEU A 104 -1.48 4.71 27.88
N SER A 105 -2.34 4.25 28.80
CA SER A 105 -2.24 4.63 30.22
C SER A 105 -0.95 4.12 30.83
N GLU A 106 -0.49 4.77 31.92
CA GLU A 106 0.72 4.34 32.63
C GLU A 106 0.59 2.90 33.19
N GLN A 107 -0.63 2.50 33.57
CA GLN A 107 -0.91 1.14 34.03
C GLN A 107 -0.71 0.09 32.94
N VAL A 108 -0.98 0.45 31.68
CA VAL A 108 -0.74 -0.44 30.51
C VAL A 108 0.72 -0.41 30.14
N LYS A 109 1.38 0.75 30.11
CA LYS A 109 2.80 0.91 29.76
C LYS A 109 3.74 0.13 30.67
N GLY A 110 3.37 -0.08 31.92
CA GLY A 110 4.15 -0.84 32.92
C GLY A 110 4.17 -2.37 32.69
N SER A 111 3.38 -2.89 31.74
CA SER A 111 3.25 -4.33 31.52
C SER A 111 3.27 -4.70 30.03
N ASN A 112 4.29 -5.45 29.59
CA ASN A 112 4.37 -5.96 28.23
C ASN A 112 3.14 -6.81 27.84
N LYS A 113 2.59 -7.60 28.79
CA LYS A 113 1.39 -8.41 28.56
C LYS A 113 0.17 -7.54 28.25
N LYS A 114 -0.02 -6.46 29.01
CA LYS A 114 -1.14 -5.51 28.78
C LYS A 114 -0.95 -4.77 27.46
N ILE A 115 0.28 -4.34 27.15
CA ILE A 115 0.60 -3.69 25.86
C ILE A 115 0.26 -4.63 24.70
N LEU A 116 0.72 -5.89 24.75
CA LEU A 116 0.45 -6.87 23.71
C LEU A 116 -1.05 -7.08 23.52
N LYS A 117 -1.80 -7.29 24.62
CA LYS A 117 -3.25 -7.45 24.55
C LYS A 117 -3.91 -6.26 23.86
N THR A 118 -3.63 -5.03 24.29
CA THR A 118 -4.20 -3.82 23.67
C THR A 118 -3.87 -3.73 22.19
N VAL A 119 -2.62 -4.02 21.80
CA VAL A 119 -2.24 -3.96 20.38
C VAL A 119 -2.89 -5.07 19.56
N MET A 120 -3.11 -6.25 20.13
CA MET A 120 -3.86 -7.33 19.47
C MET A 120 -5.32 -6.94 19.27
N ASP A 121 -5.96 -6.37 20.29
CA ASP A 121 -7.33 -5.89 20.23
C ASP A 121 -7.51 -4.77 19.17
N GLU A 122 -6.48 -3.95 18.94
CA GLU A 122 -6.46 -2.84 17.96
C GLU A 122 -5.84 -3.23 16.59
N SER A 123 -5.44 -4.47 16.39
CA SER A 123 -4.65 -4.87 15.20
C SER A 123 -5.41 -4.71 13.91
N GLU A 124 -6.68 -5.10 13.89
CA GLU A 124 -7.58 -4.98 12.74
C GLU A 124 -7.79 -3.51 12.37
N ASP A 125 -8.21 -2.66 13.32
CA ASP A 125 -8.37 -1.22 13.10
C ASP A 125 -7.07 -0.56 12.62
N THR A 126 -5.92 -1.05 13.13
CA THR A 126 -4.62 -0.57 12.67
C THR A 126 -4.42 -0.84 11.19
N ILE A 127 -4.62 -2.09 10.74
CA ILE A 127 -4.45 -2.46 9.33
C ILE A 127 -5.45 -1.68 8.46
N HIS A 128 -6.73 -1.65 8.85
CA HIS A 128 -7.77 -0.90 8.14
C HIS A 128 -7.39 0.56 7.93
N SER A 129 -6.94 1.25 8.98
CA SER A 129 -6.55 2.66 8.89
C SER A 129 -5.38 2.90 7.91
N TYR A 130 -4.45 1.95 7.80
CA TYR A 130 -3.37 2.06 6.82
C TYR A 130 -3.80 1.71 5.40
N MET A 131 -4.76 0.81 5.22
CA MET A 131 -5.34 0.53 3.91
C MET A 131 -6.19 1.70 3.40
N GLU A 132 -6.97 2.33 4.27
CA GLU A 132 -7.69 3.58 3.96
C GLU A 132 -6.73 4.71 3.60
N MET A 133 -5.61 4.83 4.31
CA MET A 133 -4.56 5.82 3.99
C MET A 133 -4.03 5.68 2.55
N LEU A 134 -3.98 4.45 2.04
CA LEU A 134 -3.60 4.15 0.65
C LEU A 134 -4.79 4.24 -0.31
N HIS A 135 -6.00 4.51 0.20
CA HIS A 135 -7.27 4.33 -0.51
C HIS A 135 -7.42 2.92 -1.11
N ALA A 136 -6.85 1.91 -0.46
CA ALA A 136 -6.84 0.54 -0.96
C ALA A 136 -8.24 -0.13 -0.90
N ASP A 137 -9.18 0.48 -0.21
CA ASP A 137 -10.62 0.19 -0.24
C ASP A 137 -11.27 0.51 -1.59
N LEU A 138 -10.69 1.45 -2.36
CA LEU A 138 -11.16 1.80 -3.69
C LEU A 138 -10.58 0.85 -4.76
N PRO A 139 -11.38 0.42 -5.73
CA PRO A 139 -10.92 -0.49 -6.75
C PRO A 139 -9.94 0.15 -7.73
N PHE A 140 -8.96 -0.66 -8.13
CA PHE A 140 -8.11 -0.42 -9.30
C PHE A 140 -8.80 -1.01 -10.53
N VAL A 141 -9.01 -0.20 -11.53
CA VAL A 141 -9.67 -0.59 -12.80
C VAL A 141 -8.69 -0.50 -13.96
N ARG A 142 -9.04 -1.05 -15.13
CA ARG A 142 -8.23 -0.90 -16.34
C ARG A 142 -8.06 0.57 -16.71
N TYR A 143 -6.99 0.89 -17.43
CA TYR A 143 -6.68 2.27 -17.83
C TYR A 143 -7.81 2.89 -18.66
N SER A 144 -8.35 2.16 -19.63
CA SER A 144 -9.48 2.59 -20.46
C SER A 144 -10.72 2.92 -19.61
N ASP A 145 -11.07 2.06 -18.65
CA ASP A 145 -12.23 2.26 -17.77
C ASP A 145 -12.04 3.47 -16.83
N CYS A 146 -10.83 3.62 -16.32
CA CYS A 146 -10.48 4.79 -15.52
C CYS A 146 -10.64 6.08 -16.35
N MET A 147 -10.12 6.09 -17.57
CA MET A 147 -10.23 7.24 -18.47
C MET A 147 -11.68 7.54 -18.84
N ALA A 148 -12.50 6.54 -19.14
CA ALA A 148 -13.93 6.72 -19.38
C ALA A 148 -14.64 7.40 -18.20
N LYS A 149 -14.35 6.97 -16.96
CA LYS A 149 -14.87 7.62 -15.75
C LYS A 149 -14.35 9.06 -15.58
N VAL A 150 -13.08 9.32 -15.89
CA VAL A 150 -12.51 10.69 -15.85
C VAL A 150 -13.24 11.63 -16.82
N GLU A 151 -13.69 11.15 -17.98
CA GLU A 151 -14.45 11.95 -18.95
C GLU A 151 -15.80 12.44 -18.42
N THR A 152 -16.40 11.76 -17.44
CA THR A 152 -17.67 12.20 -16.82
C THR A 152 -17.51 13.41 -15.91
N VAL A 153 -16.27 13.81 -15.56
CA VAL A 153 -16.01 14.94 -14.66
C VAL A 153 -16.34 16.27 -15.35
N LYS A 154 -17.25 17.03 -14.77
CA LYS A 154 -17.79 18.27 -15.37
C LYS A 154 -16.72 19.36 -15.59
N HIS A 155 -15.85 19.59 -14.60
CA HIS A 155 -14.84 20.65 -14.65
C HIS A 155 -13.67 20.30 -15.56
N ALA A 156 -13.53 20.99 -16.68
CA ALA A 156 -12.54 20.72 -17.71
C ALA A 156 -11.09 20.77 -17.19
N SER A 157 -10.76 21.74 -16.32
CA SER A 157 -9.41 21.84 -15.73
C SER A 157 -9.10 20.67 -14.80
N THR A 158 -10.05 20.26 -13.97
CA THR A 158 -9.91 19.07 -13.09
C THR A 158 -9.75 17.81 -13.92
N ARG A 159 -10.61 17.63 -14.95
CA ARG A 159 -10.52 16.50 -15.86
C ARG A 159 -9.16 16.42 -16.58
N LYS A 160 -8.62 17.57 -17.04
CA LYS A 160 -7.26 17.65 -17.62
C LYS A 160 -6.20 17.17 -16.65
N ASN A 161 -6.25 17.64 -15.41
CA ASN A 161 -5.27 17.26 -14.36
C ASN A 161 -5.40 15.78 -13.98
N MET A 162 -6.61 15.23 -13.94
CA MET A 162 -6.85 13.80 -13.69
C MET A 162 -6.25 12.94 -14.80
N ARG A 163 -6.50 13.27 -16.08
CA ARG A 163 -5.88 12.58 -17.23
C ARG A 163 -4.36 12.60 -17.15
N LEU A 164 -3.80 13.76 -16.83
CA LEU A 164 -2.36 13.93 -16.69
C LEU A 164 -1.79 13.02 -15.59
N LEU A 165 -2.42 13.01 -14.41
CA LEU A 165 -1.96 12.16 -13.29
C LEU A 165 -2.05 10.67 -13.65
N VAL A 166 -3.18 10.19 -14.20
CA VAL A 166 -3.36 8.78 -14.61
C VAL A 166 -2.29 8.38 -15.62
N LYS A 167 -2.04 9.21 -16.65
CA LYS A 167 -0.98 8.96 -17.64
C LYS A 167 0.40 8.85 -16.98
N LYS A 168 0.75 9.81 -16.09
CA LYS A 168 2.05 9.78 -15.41
C LYS A 168 2.19 8.58 -14.46
N LEU A 169 1.10 8.15 -13.80
CA LEU A 169 1.08 6.95 -12.99
C LEU A 169 1.28 5.68 -13.84
N SER A 170 0.75 5.66 -15.05
CA SER A 170 0.97 4.55 -16.00
C SER A 170 2.42 4.47 -16.45
N ASP A 171 3.05 5.62 -16.72
CA ASP A 171 4.41 5.73 -17.27
C ASP A 171 5.51 5.56 -16.19
N CYS A 172 5.20 5.84 -14.92
CA CYS A 172 6.18 5.86 -13.83
C CYS A 172 6.14 4.58 -12.99
N LYS A 173 7.26 4.28 -12.32
CA LYS A 173 7.39 3.11 -11.44
C LYS A 173 6.72 3.28 -10.09
N CYS A 174 6.57 4.51 -9.60
CA CYS A 174 5.98 4.80 -8.30
C CYS A 174 5.25 6.14 -8.29
N TYR A 175 4.39 6.31 -7.27
CA TYR A 175 3.58 7.50 -7.07
C TYR A 175 4.42 8.80 -7.00
N ALA A 176 5.47 8.83 -6.19
CA ALA A 176 6.29 10.03 -6.02
C ALA A 176 6.90 10.54 -7.35
N GLN A 177 7.35 9.60 -8.19
CA GLN A 177 7.88 9.94 -9.51
C GLN A 177 6.79 10.49 -10.44
N ALA A 178 5.60 9.89 -10.44
CA ALA A 178 4.47 10.33 -11.24
C ALA A 178 4.01 11.74 -10.84
N VAL A 179 3.91 12.02 -9.55
CA VAL A 179 3.57 13.35 -9.01
C VAL A 179 4.60 14.38 -9.44
N LYS A 180 5.90 14.08 -9.27
CA LYS A 180 6.99 14.99 -9.71
C LYS A 180 6.89 15.29 -11.21
N ASN A 181 6.66 14.25 -12.04
CA ASN A 181 6.60 14.38 -13.49
C ASN A 181 5.28 14.99 -14.00
N SER A 182 4.26 15.07 -13.16
CA SER A 182 2.98 15.70 -13.50
C SER A 182 3.02 17.22 -13.38
N GLU A 183 3.98 17.76 -12.59
CA GLU A 183 4.11 19.19 -12.29
C GLU A 183 2.82 19.80 -11.68
N LEU A 184 1.91 18.98 -11.19
CA LEU A 184 0.70 19.43 -10.54
C LEU A 184 1.04 20.02 -9.15
N SER A 185 0.45 21.17 -8.86
CA SER A 185 0.57 21.77 -7.53
C SER A 185 -0.15 20.89 -6.47
N GLU A 186 0.18 21.12 -5.19
CA GLU A 186 -0.47 20.40 -4.08
C GLU A 186 -1.98 20.58 -4.05
N SER A 187 -2.45 21.80 -4.32
CA SER A 187 -3.89 22.09 -4.39
C SER A 187 -4.57 21.34 -5.51
N GLN A 188 -3.93 21.27 -6.68
CA GLN A 188 -4.42 20.48 -7.82
C GLN A 188 -4.44 18.99 -7.50
N LEU A 189 -3.38 18.44 -6.90
CA LEU A 189 -3.31 17.04 -6.48
C LEU A 189 -4.39 16.71 -5.46
N ARG A 190 -4.66 17.60 -4.48
CA ARG A 190 -5.74 17.43 -3.50
C ARG A 190 -7.10 17.39 -4.18
N THR A 191 -7.36 18.29 -5.13
CA THR A 191 -8.60 18.32 -5.91
C THR A 191 -8.79 17.05 -6.73
N VAL A 192 -7.73 16.62 -7.41
CA VAL A 192 -7.73 15.39 -8.22
C VAL A 192 -8.02 14.16 -7.37
N ARG A 193 -7.36 14.00 -6.20
CA ARG A 193 -7.61 12.88 -5.29
C ARG A 193 -9.06 12.83 -4.83
N LYS A 194 -9.60 13.95 -4.31
CA LYS A 194 -11.01 14.04 -3.92
C LYS A 194 -11.97 13.68 -5.05
N GLN A 195 -11.60 13.97 -6.29
CA GLN A 195 -12.44 13.62 -7.41
C GLN A 195 -12.39 12.12 -7.74
N PHE A 196 -11.22 11.45 -7.59
CA PHE A 196 -11.12 10.00 -7.70
C PHE A 196 -11.90 9.27 -6.59
N GLU A 197 -11.86 9.79 -5.35
CA GLU A 197 -12.71 9.31 -4.25
C GLU A 197 -14.21 9.38 -4.61
N LYS A 198 -14.67 10.51 -5.18
CA LYS A 198 -16.06 10.67 -5.66
C LYS A 198 -16.42 9.73 -6.80
N LEU A 199 -15.47 9.40 -7.68
CA LEU A 199 -15.68 8.42 -8.75
C LEU A 199 -15.64 6.98 -8.25
N GLY A 200 -15.25 6.76 -6.99
CA GLY A 200 -15.13 5.44 -6.38
C GLY A 200 -14.07 4.56 -7.04
N ILE A 201 -12.94 5.13 -7.49
CA ILE A 201 -11.83 4.40 -8.11
C ILE A 201 -10.47 4.99 -7.72
N GLN A 202 -9.44 4.16 -7.85
CA GLN A 202 -8.05 4.59 -7.73
C GLN A 202 -7.53 5.27 -9.00
N PRO A 203 -6.61 6.26 -8.87
CA PRO A 203 -5.93 6.84 -10.02
C PRO A 203 -4.85 5.92 -10.63
N ALA A 204 -4.31 5.00 -9.85
CA ALA A 204 -3.42 3.94 -10.35
C ALA A 204 -4.27 2.86 -11.05
N THR A 205 -3.85 2.44 -12.24
CA THR A 205 -4.69 1.59 -13.10
C THR A 205 -4.03 0.25 -13.42
N LEU A 206 -4.86 -0.75 -13.67
CA LEU A 206 -4.45 -1.99 -14.32
C LEU A 206 -4.12 -1.69 -15.80
N LYS A 207 -3.34 -2.57 -16.44
CA LYS A 207 -3.12 -2.49 -17.89
C LYS A 207 -4.40 -2.92 -18.61
N ASP A 208 -4.70 -2.34 -19.78
CA ASP A 208 -5.86 -2.75 -20.58
C ASP A 208 -5.81 -4.22 -21.02
N LYS A 209 -4.59 -4.77 -21.18
CA LYS A 209 -4.36 -6.20 -21.50
C LYS A 209 -4.35 -7.11 -20.27
N SER A 210 -4.60 -6.58 -19.05
CA SER A 210 -4.65 -7.42 -17.86
C SER A 210 -5.81 -8.39 -17.93
N GLU A 211 -5.59 -9.63 -17.53
CA GLU A 211 -6.65 -10.63 -17.34
C GLU A 211 -7.57 -10.24 -16.17
N ILE A 212 -7.05 -9.39 -15.25
CA ILE A 212 -7.80 -8.86 -14.13
C ILE A 212 -8.50 -7.57 -14.59
N GLU A 213 -9.82 -7.57 -14.57
CA GLU A 213 -10.61 -6.38 -14.95
C GLU A 213 -10.66 -5.34 -13.83
N LYS A 214 -10.73 -5.83 -12.60
CA LYS A 214 -10.86 -5.01 -11.40
C LYS A 214 -10.16 -5.67 -10.23
N LEU A 215 -9.30 -4.93 -9.55
CA LEU A 215 -8.63 -5.39 -8.35
C LEU A 215 -9.11 -4.55 -7.17
N LYS A 216 -9.60 -5.21 -6.13
CA LYS A 216 -10.03 -4.58 -4.89
C LYS A 216 -9.54 -5.42 -3.71
N PHE A 217 -9.04 -4.77 -2.68
CA PHE A 217 -8.79 -5.41 -1.40
C PHE A 217 -10.10 -5.37 -0.60
N VAL A 218 -10.66 -6.55 -0.35
CA VAL A 218 -11.87 -6.69 0.48
C VAL A 218 -11.41 -7.14 1.85
N LEU A 219 -11.74 -6.35 2.86
CA LEU A 219 -11.48 -6.63 4.26
C LEU A 219 -12.71 -7.29 4.88
#